data_db0badc76d9ef0ed63dd360c87c3e41b
#
_entry.id   db0badc76d9ef0ed63dd360c87c3e41b
#
_cell.length_a   1.000
_cell.length_b   1.000
_cell.length_c   1.000
_cell.angle_alpha   90.00
_cell.angle_beta   90.00
_cell.angle_gamma   90.00
#
_symmetry.space_group_name_H-M   'P 1'
#
loop_
_entity.id
_entity.type
_entity.pdbx_description
1 polymer ?
#
loop_
_entity_poly.entity_id
_entity_poly.type
_entity_poly.pdbx_seq_one_letter_code
_entity_poly.pdbx_strand_id
1 'polypeptide(L)'
;MNPPDSLTSVSQAQKLQIPGRGTSWVRDVAGPAGAPTVVLLHGLGATAAINWPGAPEFLSRNFRVITLDQRGHGRGIRSAWPFRLEDCADDVVALADVLGVERFVAVGYSMGGPVAMLTRRRHPERVSGLVLCATSARFSDDTSASPMVAAMAVSLRMVPSPLRRQLAASMTDYAARRWKVPPAMVEEVRRHDPAAIVEAARAVRRFDATAWVGDLNCPAASIVTMNDGLVPAGIQLQLAHAIGATVYRIPGDHAVPGRDPRTFLPALDHACRTVTARQAITYTSPSRQTG
;
A
#
# COMPACT_ATOMS: atom_id res chain seq x y z
N MET A 1 -43.47 -11.03 -1.54
CA MET A 1 -42.24 -11.51 -2.18
C MET A 1 -41.10 -10.80 -1.48
N ASN A 2 -40.44 -11.44 -0.50
CA ASN A 2 -39.31 -10.84 0.24
C ASN A 2 -38.10 -10.78 -0.67
N PRO A 3 -37.30 -9.70 -0.62
CA PRO A 3 -36.05 -9.64 -1.35
C PRO A 3 -35.06 -10.68 -0.76
N PRO A 4 -34.18 -11.26 -1.59
CA PRO A 4 -33.27 -12.29 -1.12
C PRO A 4 -32.25 -11.70 -0.14
N ASP A 5 -32.22 -12.21 1.08
CA ASP A 5 -31.12 -12.09 2.04
C ASP A 5 -29.85 -12.74 1.47
N SER A 6 -29.05 -11.94 0.75
CA SER A 6 -27.67 -12.26 0.43
C SER A 6 -26.80 -11.00 0.49
N LEU A 7 -26.82 -10.32 1.63
CA LEU A 7 -25.69 -9.48 2.00
C LEU A 7 -24.55 -10.45 2.38
N THR A 8 -23.75 -10.76 1.37
CA THR A 8 -22.47 -11.44 1.46
C THR A 8 -21.73 -10.99 2.71
N SER A 9 -21.32 -11.94 3.55
CA SER A 9 -20.56 -11.75 4.77
C SER A 9 -19.39 -10.79 4.49
N VAL A 10 -19.46 -9.60 5.09
CA VAL A 10 -18.34 -8.64 5.07
C VAL A 10 -17.15 -9.37 5.70
N SER A 11 -16.19 -9.78 4.89
CA SER A 11 -15.00 -10.50 5.36
C SER A 11 -14.30 -9.63 6.39
N GLN A 12 -14.29 -10.06 7.65
CA GLN A 12 -13.58 -9.36 8.71
C GLN A 12 -12.08 -9.59 8.56
N ALA A 13 -11.28 -8.59 8.96
CA ALA A 13 -9.84 -8.76 9.00
C ALA A 13 -9.48 -9.91 9.96
N GLN A 14 -8.62 -10.81 9.50
CA GLN A 14 -8.18 -11.99 10.26
C GLN A 14 -6.67 -11.94 10.48
N LYS A 15 -6.23 -12.55 11.57
CA LYS A 15 -4.81 -12.72 11.89
C LYS A 15 -4.29 -13.92 11.12
N LEU A 16 -3.30 -13.70 10.24
CA LEU A 16 -2.65 -14.76 9.49
C LEU A 16 -1.18 -14.89 9.90
N GLN A 17 -0.74 -16.14 10.05
CA GLN A 17 0.67 -16.48 10.19
C GLN A 17 1.30 -16.52 8.80
N ILE A 18 2.37 -15.76 8.60
CA ILE A 18 3.18 -15.76 7.38
C ILE A 18 4.49 -16.50 7.72
N PRO A 19 4.71 -17.71 7.18
CA PRO A 19 5.88 -18.52 7.52
C PRO A 19 7.21 -17.77 7.34
N GLY A 20 8.08 -17.85 8.33
CA GLY A 20 9.40 -17.19 8.33
C GLY A 20 9.36 -15.67 8.48
N ARG A 21 8.18 -15.04 8.53
CA ARG A 21 8.06 -13.57 8.56
C ARG A 21 7.32 -13.03 9.78
N GLY A 22 6.35 -13.77 10.32
CA GLY A 22 5.56 -13.36 11.48
C GLY A 22 4.06 -13.37 11.22
N THR A 23 3.31 -12.56 11.95
CA THR A 23 1.85 -12.46 11.80
C THR A 23 1.43 -11.08 11.33
N SER A 24 0.42 -11.01 10.45
CA SER A 24 -0.22 -9.78 10.06
C SER A 24 -1.75 -9.91 10.11
N TRP A 25 -2.43 -8.77 10.18
CA TRP A 25 -3.87 -8.71 9.98
C TRP A 25 -4.16 -8.44 8.53
N VAL A 26 -4.97 -9.31 7.95
CA VAL A 26 -5.27 -9.37 6.53
C VAL A 26 -6.77 -9.42 6.34
N ARG A 27 -7.26 -8.71 5.37
CA ARG A 27 -8.62 -8.84 4.88
C ARG A 27 -8.58 -9.36 3.46
N ASP A 28 -9.25 -10.47 3.22
CA ASP A 28 -9.36 -11.11 1.92
C ASP A 28 -10.85 -11.16 1.54
N VAL A 29 -11.22 -10.37 0.56
CA VAL A 29 -12.60 -10.25 0.08
C VAL A 29 -12.69 -10.88 -1.30
N ALA A 30 -13.47 -11.96 -1.39
CA ALA A 30 -13.68 -12.65 -2.65
C ALA A 30 -14.36 -11.75 -3.68
N GLY A 31 -13.92 -11.87 -4.92
CA GLY A 31 -14.60 -11.32 -6.10
C GLY A 31 -15.42 -12.39 -6.82
N PRO A 32 -15.91 -12.07 -8.03
CA PRO A 32 -16.51 -13.05 -8.92
C PRO A 32 -15.56 -14.22 -9.20
N ALA A 33 -16.11 -15.39 -9.53
CA ALA A 33 -15.30 -16.56 -9.89
C ALA A 33 -14.33 -16.21 -11.04
N GLY A 34 -13.04 -16.52 -10.85
CA GLY A 34 -11.98 -16.21 -11.82
C GLY A 34 -11.56 -14.73 -11.86
N ALA A 35 -12.08 -13.89 -10.97
CA ALA A 35 -11.69 -12.48 -10.92
C ALA A 35 -10.18 -12.32 -10.62
N PRO A 36 -9.53 -11.34 -11.26
CA PRO A 36 -8.14 -10.99 -10.95
C PRO A 36 -7.99 -10.57 -9.47
N THR A 37 -6.82 -10.86 -8.88
CA THR A 37 -6.51 -10.43 -7.51
C THR A 37 -5.82 -9.07 -7.52
N VAL A 38 -6.26 -8.17 -6.64
CA VAL A 38 -5.59 -6.91 -6.32
C VAL A 38 -5.15 -6.90 -4.86
N VAL A 39 -3.91 -6.47 -4.60
CA VAL A 39 -3.35 -6.33 -3.25
C VAL A 39 -3.14 -4.85 -2.96
N LEU A 40 -3.80 -4.32 -1.93
CA LEU A 40 -3.79 -2.91 -1.58
C LEU A 40 -2.80 -2.63 -0.46
N LEU A 41 -1.80 -1.76 -0.75
CA LEU A 41 -0.68 -1.41 0.11
C LEU A 41 -0.81 0.04 0.58
N HIS A 42 -0.97 0.22 1.89
CA HIS A 42 -1.24 1.54 2.49
C HIS A 42 -0.01 2.44 2.61
N GLY A 43 -0.22 3.73 2.90
CA GLY A 43 0.81 4.74 3.12
C GLY A 43 1.47 4.67 4.50
N LEU A 44 2.54 5.48 4.67
CA LEU A 44 3.24 5.65 5.94
C LEU A 44 2.29 6.17 7.04
N GLY A 45 2.37 5.58 8.22
CA GLY A 45 1.56 5.98 9.38
C GLY A 45 0.06 5.70 9.24
N ALA A 46 -0.36 4.99 8.20
CA ALA A 46 -1.72 4.49 8.02
C ALA A 46 -1.82 3.00 8.35
N THR A 47 -3.04 2.48 8.38
CA THR A 47 -3.35 1.05 8.33
C THR A 47 -4.19 0.78 7.09
N ALA A 48 -4.42 -0.49 6.77
CA ALA A 48 -5.34 -0.85 5.70
C ALA A 48 -6.72 -0.23 5.89
N ALA A 49 -7.22 -0.20 7.14
CA ALA A 49 -8.52 0.38 7.47
C ALA A 49 -8.58 1.90 7.27
N ILE A 50 -7.50 2.61 7.60
CA ILE A 50 -7.42 4.07 7.44
C ILE A 50 -7.28 4.46 5.96
N ASN A 51 -6.44 3.75 5.23
CA ASN A 51 -6.08 4.14 3.86
C ASN A 51 -7.13 3.69 2.83
N TRP A 52 -7.84 2.60 3.07
CA TRP A 52 -8.71 1.95 2.11
C TRP A 52 -10.18 1.85 2.58
N PRO A 53 -10.79 2.94 3.13
CA PRO A 53 -12.15 2.87 3.64
C PRO A 53 -13.13 2.53 2.49
N GLY A 54 -13.85 1.41 2.61
CA GLY A 54 -14.81 0.95 1.61
C GLY A 54 -14.21 0.40 0.30
N ALA A 55 -12.89 0.49 0.08
CA ALA A 55 -12.26 0.01 -1.14
C ALA A 55 -12.39 -1.51 -1.33
N PRO A 56 -12.22 -2.36 -0.29
CA PRO A 56 -12.39 -3.81 -0.47
C PRO A 56 -13.77 -4.18 -0.98
N GLU A 57 -14.83 -3.62 -0.41
CA GLU A 57 -16.21 -3.89 -0.82
C GLU A 57 -16.53 -3.30 -2.19
N PHE A 58 -15.99 -2.12 -2.49
CA PHE A 58 -16.23 -1.47 -3.77
C PHE A 58 -15.58 -2.25 -4.91
N LEU A 59 -14.33 -2.66 -4.75
CA LEU A 59 -13.55 -3.38 -5.76
C LEU A 59 -13.94 -4.85 -5.87
N SER A 60 -14.50 -5.48 -4.81
CA SER A 60 -14.87 -6.90 -4.83
C SER A 60 -15.96 -7.25 -5.85
N ARG A 61 -16.61 -6.26 -6.40
CA ARG A 61 -17.53 -6.43 -7.54
C ARG A 61 -16.82 -6.97 -8.79
N ASN A 62 -15.50 -6.74 -8.90
CA ASN A 62 -14.71 -7.05 -10.09
C ASN A 62 -13.42 -7.82 -9.80
N PHE A 63 -12.97 -7.84 -8.54
CA PHE A 63 -11.65 -8.35 -8.14
C PHE A 63 -11.73 -9.16 -6.85
N ARG A 64 -10.85 -10.13 -6.65
CA ARG A 64 -10.48 -10.57 -5.31
C ARG A 64 -9.60 -9.49 -4.70
N VAL A 65 -9.95 -9.00 -3.52
CA VAL A 65 -9.28 -7.84 -2.90
C VAL A 65 -8.61 -8.25 -1.60
N ILE A 66 -7.30 -8.09 -1.54
CA ILE A 66 -6.50 -8.36 -0.35
C ILE A 66 -5.96 -7.05 0.19
N THR A 67 -6.14 -6.80 1.48
CA THR A 67 -5.52 -5.70 2.21
C THR A 67 -4.76 -6.26 3.41
N LEU A 68 -3.64 -5.63 3.76
CA LEU A 68 -2.86 -6.01 4.93
C LEU A 68 -2.35 -4.76 5.64
N ASP A 69 -2.12 -4.87 6.94
CA ASP A 69 -1.30 -3.91 7.66
C ASP A 69 0.17 -4.26 7.38
N GLN A 70 0.90 -3.32 6.78
CA GLN A 70 2.30 -3.52 6.45
C GLN A 70 3.16 -3.58 7.73
N ARG A 71 4.33 -4.17 7.60
CA ARG A 71 5.34 -4.29 8.67
C ARG A 71 5.47 -3.02 9.51
N GLY A 72 5.45 -3.15 10.84
CA GLY A 72 5.56 -2.03 11.78
C GLY A 72 4.31 -1.16 11.92
N HIS A 73 3.36 -1.24 11.00
CA HIS A 73 2.12 -0.47 11.02
C HIS A 73 0.96 -1.29 11.60
N GLY A 74 0.00 -0.63 12.25
CA GLY A 74 -1.23 -1.24 12.74
C GLY A 74 -1.00 -2.55 13.47
N ARG A 75 -1.60 -3.61 12.97
CA ARG A 75 -1.46 -5.00 13.44
C ARG A 75 -0.56 -5.84 12.52
N GLY A 76 0.25 -5.19 11.69
CA GLY A 76 1.19 -5.85 10.79
C GLY A 76 2.36 -6.50 11.51
N ILE A 77 3.22 -7.16 10.74
CA ILE A 77 4.38 -7.90 11.23
C ILE A 77 5.23 -7.04 12.17
N ARG A 78 5.61 -7.62 13.31
CA ARG A 78 6.59 -7.05 14.23
C ARG A 78 7.96 -7.68 13.98
N SER A 79 8.98 -6.84 13.81
CA SER A 79 10.34 -7.27 13.50
C SER A 79 11.33 -6.76 14.56
N ALA A 80 12.26 -7.62 14.97
CA ALA A 80 13.42 -7.19 15.75
C ALA A 80 14.44 -6.41 14.90
N TRP A 81 14.41 -6.60 13.58
CA TRP A 81 15.29 -5.95 12.63
C TRP A 81 14.77 -4.57 12.21
N PRO A 82 15.65 -3.64 11.81
CA PRO A 82 15.25 -2.35 11.27
C PRO A 82 14.29 -2.48 10.09
N PHE A 83 13.40 -1.50 9.94
CA PHE A 83 12.43 -1.47 8.85
C PHE A 83 13.13 -1.27 7.49
N ARG A 84 12.72 -2.08 6.51
CA ARG A 84 13.13 -1.96 5.11
C ARG A 84 11.90 -2.09 4.19
N LEU A 85 11.87 -1.31 3.13
CA LEU A 85 10.80 -1.39 2.11
C LEU A 85 10.85 -2.72 1.34
N GLU A 86 12.05 -3.27 1.15
CA GLU A 86 12.25 -4.58 0.52
C GLU A 86 11.63 -5.71 1.34
N ASP A 87 11.72 -5.62 2.68
CA ASP A 87 11.08 -6.61 3.54
C ASP A 87 9.55 -6.55 3.44
N CYS A 88 8.98 -5.34 3.26
CA CYS A 88 7.54 -5.19 2.99
C CYS A 88 7.16 -5.83 1.65
N ALA A 89 7.97 -5.67 0.62
CA ALA A 89 7.74 -6.29 -0.68
C ALA A 89 7.74 -7.82 -0.60
N ASP A 90 8.72 -8.39 0.11
CA ASP A 90 8.79 -9.83 0.34
C ASP A 90 7.65 -10.35 1.23
N ASP A 91 7.17 -9.55 2.21
CA ASP A 91 5.99 -9.88 3.03
C ASP A 91 4.73 -10.03 2.18
N VAL A 92 4.56 -9.16 1.18
CA VAL A 92 3.41 -9.21 0.26
C VAL A 92 3.39 -10.52 -0.52
N VAL A 93 4.54 -10.94 -1.05
CA VAL A 93 4.63 -12.20 -1.81
C VAL A 93 4.42 -13.40 -0.89
N ALA A 94 5.04 -13.42 0.28
CA ALA A 94 4.85 -14.50 1.25
C ALA A 94 3.38 -14.59 1.72
N LEU A 95 2.68 -13.46 1.86
CA LEU A 95 1.23 -13.45 2.13
C LEU A 95 0.45 -14.03 0.94
N ALA A 96 0.80 -13.66 -0.28
CA ALA A 96 0.16 -14.19 -1.49
C ALA A 96 0.30 -15.72 -1.57
N ASP A 97 1.46 -16.28 -1.17
CA ASP A 97 1.67 -17.73 -1.06
C ASP A 97 0.72 -18.39 -0.05
N VAL A 98 0.59 -17.80 1.14
CA VAL A 98 -0.33 -18.31 2.18
C VAL A 98 -1.78 -18.32 1.70
N LEU A 99 -2.17 -17.34 0.87
CA LEU A 99 -3.52 -17.19 0.35
C LEU A 99 -3.76 -17.93 -0.98
N GLY A 100 -2.77 -18.67 -1.48
CA GLY A 100 -2.84 -19.38 -2.76
C GLY A 100 -3.01 -18.44 -3.95
N VAL A 101 -2.41 -17.25 -3.89
CA VAL A 101 -2.44 -16.25 -4.97
C VAL A 101 -1.16 -16.34 -5.76
N GLU A 102 -1.27 -16.85 -6.97
CA GLU A 102 -0.12 -17.01 -7.88
C GLU A 102 0.35 -15.68 -8.44
N ARG A 103 -0.61 -14.84 -8.90
CA ARG A 103 -0.31 -13.52 -9.49
C ARG A 103 -1.35 -12.48 -9.05
N PHE A 104 -0.90 -11.23 -8.91
CA PHE A 104 -1.76 -10.13 -8.48
C PHE A 104 -1.33 -8.79 -9.09
N VAL A 105 -2.27 -7.84 -9.12
CA VAL A 105 -1.98 -6.42 -9.32
C VAL A 105 -1.62 -5.81 -7.98
N ALA A 106 -0.45 -5.18 -7.88
CA ALA A 106 -0.06 -4.44 -6.69
C ALA A 106 -0.54 -2.99 -6.77
N VAL A 107 -1.35 -2.59 -5.80
CA VAL A 107 -1.93 -1.24 -5.68
C VAL A 107 -1.26 -0.53 -4.51
N GLY A 108 -0.45 0.48 -4.78
CA GLY A 108 0.32 1.18 -3.74
C GLY A 108 -0.10 2.63 -3.57
N TYR A 109 -0.40 3.05 -2.34
CA TYR A 109 -0.67 4.43 -1.98
C TYR A 109 0.51 5.03 -1.22
N SER A 110 1.04 6.19 -1.64
CA SER A 110 2.14 6.86 -0.95
C SER A 110 3.32 5.90 -0.71
N MET A 111 3.73 5.61 0.52
CA MET A 111 4.74 4.58 0.85
C MET A 111 4.43 3.21 0.22
N GLY A 112 3.15 2.85 0.08
CA GLY A 112 2.77 1.60 -0.59
C GLY A 112 3.21 1.54 -2.05
N GLY A 113 3.43 2.71 -2.72
CA GLY A 113 3.99 2.78 -4.08
C GLY A 113 5.39 2.21 -4.19
N PRO A 114 6.39 2.69 -3.43
CA PRO A 114 7.69 2.04 -3.28
C PRO A 114 7.62 0.54 -3.02
N VAL A 115 6.75 0.10 -2.11
CA VAL A 115 6.57 -1.33 -1.83
C VAL A 115 6.05 -2.07 -3.07
N ALA A 116 5.03 -1.54 -3.77
CA ALA A 116 4.52 -2.13 -5.00
C ALA A 116 5.58 -2.21 -6.11
N MET A 117 6.35 -1.13 -6.32
CA MET A 117 7.45 -1.08 -7.29
C MET A 117 8.56 -2.08 -6.94
N LEU A 118 8.95 -2.17 -5.67
CA LEU A 118 9.93 -3.15 -5.20
C LEU A 118 9.41 -4.58 -5.32
N THR A 119 8.12 -4.83 -5.02
CA THR A 119 7.52 -6.16 -5.21
C THR A 119 7.61 -6.58 -6.68
N ARG A 120 7.26 -5.69 -7.62
CA ARG A 120 7.40 -5.98 -9.06
C ARG A 120 8.86 -6.20 -9.47
N ARG A 121 9.78 -5.37 -8.98
CA ARG A 121 11.20 -5.50 -9.32
C ARG A 121 11.83 -6.80 -8.83
N ARG A 122 11.48 -7.24 -7.61
CA ARG A 122 12.08 -8.40 -6.95
C ARG A 122 11.40 -9.71 -7.34
N HIS A 123 10.10 -9.65 -7.63
CA HIS A 123 9.23 -10.79 -7.92
C HIS A 123 8.39 -10.53 -9.19
N PRO A 124 9.02 -10.34 -10.35
CA PRO A 124 8.34 -9.92 -11.57
C PRO A 124 7.28 -10.92 -12.05
N GLU A 125 7.44 -12.21 -11.74
CA GLU A 125 6.51 -13.27 -12.07
C GLU A 125 5.22 -13.20 -11.25
N ARG A 126 5.27 -12.60 -10.05
CA ARG A 126 4.14 -12.52 -9.11
C ARG A 126 3.26 -11.28 -9.33
N VAL A 127 3.85 -10.18 -9.77
CA VAL A 127 3.13 -8.92 -9.96
C VAL A 127 2.77 -8.76 -11.43
N SER A 128 1.50 -8.91 -11.73
CA SER A 128 0.97 -8.83 -13.09
C SER A 128 0.76 -7.40 -13.58
N GLY A 129 0.75 -6.40 -12.69
CA GLY A 129 0.64 -4.99 -13.02
C GLY A 129 0.64 -4.09 -11.79
N LEU A 130 0.72 -2.78 -12.01
CA LEU A 130 0.86 -1.78 -10.97
C LEU A 130 -0.25 -0.72 -11.05
N VAL A 131 -0.83 -0.37 -9.90
CA VAL A 131 -1.63 0.85 -9.73
C VAL A 131 -0.96 1.69 -8.65
N LEU A 132 -0.46 2.87 -9.03
CA LEU A 132 0.31 3.75 -8.16
C LEU A 132 -0.49 5.02 -7.85
N CYS A 133 -0.77 5.26 -6.57
CA CYS A 133 -1.63 6.35 -6.11
C CYS A 133 -0.86 7.31 -5.21
N ALA A 134 -0.90 8.60 -5.47
CA ALA A 134 -0.30 9.65 -4.63
C ALA A 134 1.15 9.31 -4.20
N THR A 135 1.98 8.84 -5.11
CA THR A 135 3.33 8.32 -4.86
C THR A 135 4.34 8.81 -5.88
N SER A 136 5.62 8.51 -5.66
CA SER A 136 6.72 8.95 -6.50
C SER A 136 7.84 7.92 -6.60
N ALA A 137 8.69 8.03 -7.63
CA ALA A 137 9.93 7.27 -7.74
C ALA A 137 10.99 7.76 -6.73
N ARG A 138 10.89 9.01 -6.28
CA ARG A 138 11.78 9.63 -5.28
C ARG A 138 11.00 10.68 -4.50
N PHE A 139 11.14 10.70 -3.18
CA PHE A 139 10.37 11.59 -2.30
C PHE A 139 11.14 12.80 -1.81
N SER A 140 12.45 12.83 -1.97
CA SER A 140 13.29 13.93 -1.53
C SER A 140 14.55 14.02 -2.41
N ASP A 141 14.97 15.23 -2.72
CA ASP A 141 16.28 15.46 -3.35
C ASP A 141 17.42 15.29 -2.34
N ASP A 142 17.13 15.54 -1.06
CA ASP A 142 18.04 15.25 0.05
C ASP A 142 17.76 13.84 0.60
N THR A 143 18.50 12.87 0.09
CA THR A 143 18.48 11.48 0.59
C THR A 143 19.36 11.29 1.82
N SER A 144 20.06 12.34 2.28
CA SER A 144 20.81 12.31 3.52
C SER A 144 19.84 12.11 4.68
N ALA A 145 19.99 11.00 5.39
CA ALA A 145 19.24 10.81 6.63
C ALA A 145 19.81 11.75 7.66
N SER A 146 19.00 12.66 8.20
CA SER A 146 19.43 13.43 9.37
C SER A 146 20.03 12.47 10.41
N PRO A 147 21.30 12.62 10.81
CA PRO A 147 21.92 11.80 11.83
C PRO A 147 21.10 11.76 13.12
N MET A 148 20.42 12.85 13.42
CA MET A 148 19.50 12.96 14.58
C MET A 148 18.30 12.01 14.44
N VAL A 149 17.67 11.91 13.29
CA VAL A 149 16.56 10.97 13.05
C VAL A 149 17.06 9.53 13.09
N ALA A 150 18.30 9.29 12.62
CA ALA A 150 18.95 7.99 12.74
C ALA A 150 19.17 7.61 14.20
N ALA A 151 19.75 8.51 14.98
CA ALA A 151 19.98 8.31 16.41
C ALA A 151 18.66 8.10 17.17
N MET A 152 17.62 8.89 16.85
CA MET A 152 16.29 8.72 17.44
C MET A 152 15.68 7.34 17.14
N ALA A 153 15.79 6.84 15.93
CA ALA A 153 15.30 5.49 15.58
C ALA A 153 16.02 4.40 16.38
N VAL A 154 17.35 4.50 16.50
CA VAL A 154 18.17 3.58 17.32
C VAL A 154 17.77 3.69 18.79
N SER A 155 17.68 4.90 19.33
CA SER A 155 17.31 5.14 20.73
C SER A 155 15.91 4.57 21.04
N LEU A 156 14.94 4.75 20.13
CA LEU A 156 13.61 4.17 20.28
C LEU A 156 13.65 2.63 20.35
N ARG A 157 14.55 1.97 19.62
CA ARG A 157 14.69 0.50 19.70
C ARG A 157 15.29 0.03 21.02
N MET A 158 16.13 0.83 21.65
CA MET A 158 16.71 0.52 22.96
C MET A 158 15.68 0.63 24.11
N VAL A 159 14.59 1.38 23.91
CA VAL A 159 13.50 1.47 24.88
C VAL A 159 12.68 0.18 24.85
N PRO A 160 12.40 -0.49 25.98
CA PRO A 160 11.54 -1.66 26.05
C PRO A 160 10.19 -1.41 25.35
N SER A 161 9.73 -2.37 24.56
CA SER A 161 8.56 -2.20 23.69
C SER A 161 7.27 -1.80 24.42
N PRO A 162 6.99 -2.22 25.66
CA PRO A 162 5.82 -1.74 26.40
C PRO A 162 5.90 -0.26 26.72
N LEU A 163 7.04 0.23 27.24
CA LEU A 163 7.25 1.63 27.58
C LEU A 163 7.19 2.53 26.35
N ARG A 164 7.85 2.11 25.26
CA ARG A 164 7.82 2.82 23.98
C ARG A 164 6.41 3.00 23.45
N ARG A 165 5.58 1.94 23.51
CA ARG A 165 4.17 2.00 23.12
C ARG A 165 3.34 2.92 24.01
N GLN A 166 3.59 2.87 25.33
CA GLN A 166 2.88 3.74 26.27
C GLN A 166 3.16 5.22 26.02
N LEU A 167 4.42 5.59 25.80
CA LEU A 167 4.82 6.96 25.46
C LEU A 167 4.20 7.41 24.15
N ALA A 168 4.26 6.58 23.11
CA ALA A 168 3.65 6.89 21.82
C ALA A 168 2.13 7.02 21.91
N ALA A 169 1.46 6.18 22.71
CA ALA A 169 0.03 6.27 22.95
C ALA A 169 -0.34 7.61 23.61
N SER A 170 0.42 8.04 24.63
CA SER A 170 0.19 9.33 25.30
C SER A 170 0.36 10.52 24.34
N MET A 171 1.35 10.46 23.44
CA MET A 171 1.55 11.49 22.41
C MET A 171 0.41 11.48 21.39
N THR A 172 -0.03 10.29 20.96
CA THR A 172 -1.17 10.14 20.06
C THR A 172 -2.44 10.70 20.66
N ASP A 173 -2.69 10.47 21.95
CA ASP A 173 -3.87 11.00 22.66
C ASP A 173 -3.85 12.51 22.79
N TYR A 174 -2.69 13.06 23.09
CA TYR A 174 -2.51 14.51 23.12
C TYR A 174 -2.81 15.13 21.75
N ALA A 175 -2.20 14.58 20.69
CA ALA A 175 -2.43 15.02 19.32
C ALA A 175 -3.89 14.85 18.90
N ALA A 176 -4.51 13.73 19.22
CA ALA A 176 -5.89 13.44 18.91
C ALA A 176 -6.86 14.47 19.54
N ARG A 177 -6.64 14.79 20.82
CA ARG A 177 -7.42 15.86 21.50
C ARG A 177 -7.20 17.22 20.87
N ARG A 178 -5.94 17.54 20.52
CA ARG A 178 -5.57 18.85 19.93
C ARG A 178 -6.16 19.07 18.55
N TRP A 179 -6.24 18.00 17.73
CA TRP A 179 -6.70 18.07 16.33
C TRP A 179 -8.05 17.40 16.08
N LYS A 180 -8.78 17.01 17.14
CA LYS A 180 -10.11 16.40 17.06
C LYS A 180 -10.16 15.18 16.12
N VAL A 181 -9.13 14.31 16.20
CA VAL A 181 -9.06 13.09 15.39
C VAL A 181 -10.13 12.10 15.85
N PRO A 182 -10.87 11.45 14.93
CA PRO A 182 -11.87 10.46 15.30
C PRO A 182 -11.30 9.31 16.15
N PRO A 183 -12.01 8.85 17.21
CA PRO A 183 -11.51 7.81 18.13
C PRO A 183 -11.08 6.51 17.42
N ALA A 184 -11.81 6.08 16.39
CA ALA A 184 -11.47 4.88 15.62
C ALA A 184 -10.10 5.02 14.90
N MET A 185 -9.79 6.20 14.39
CA MET A 185 -8.49 6.47 13.75
C MET A 185 -7.37 6.52 14.81
N VAL A 186 -7.62 7.11 15.98
CA VAL A 186 -6.69 7.13 17.11
C VAL A 186 -6.30 5.72 17.51
N GLU A 187 -7.30 4.83 17.64
CA GLU A 187 -7.08 3.43 18.02
C GLU A 187 -6.24 2.67 16.99
N GLU A 188 -6.44 2.92 15.70
CA GLU A 188 -5.60 2.33 14.65
C GLU A 188 -4.14 2.83 14.72
N VAL A 189 -3.93 4.15 14.92
CA VAL A 189 -2.60 4.74 15.02
C VAL A 189 -1.85 4.26 16.26
N ARG A 190 -2.52 4.07 17.41
CA ARG A 190 -1.90 3.55 18.63
C ARG A 190 -1.30 2.16 18.46
N ARG A 191 -1.75 1.39 17.48
CA ARG A 191 -1.24 0.04 17.20
C ARG A 191 0.09 0.02 16.48
N HIS A 192 0.57 1.14 15.97
CA HIS A 192 1.87 1.20 15.30
C HIS A 192 3.04 0.85 16.23
N ASP A 193 4.12 0.34 15.65
CA ASP A 193 5.41 0.31 16.32
C ASP A 193 6.11 1.67 16.09
N PRO A 194 6.29 2.50 17.13
CA PRO A 194 6.83 3.85 16.95
C PRO A 194 8.22 3.88 16.33
N ALA A 195 9.08 2.90 16.66
CA ALA A 195 10.41 2.81 16.07
C ALA A 195 10.33 2.47 14.57
N ALA A 196 9.47 1.51 14.23
CA ALA A 196 9.28 1.13 12.83
C ALA A 196 8.69 2.28 11.99
N ILE A 197 7.80 3.12 12.55
CA ILE A 197 7.28 4.30 11.84
C ILE A 197 8.39 5.31 11.52
N VAL A 198 9.26 5.60 12.50
CA VAL A 198 10.40 6.52 12.27
C VAL A 198 11.36 5.94 11.23
N GLU A 199 11.64 4.65 11.29
CA GLU A 199 12.49 3.96 10.32
C GLU A 199 11.86 3.91 8.94
N ALA A 200 10.54 3.67 8.86
CA ALA A 200 9.79 3.70 7.59
C ALA A 200 9.83 5.09 6.95
N ALA A 201 9.67 6.15 7.73
CA ALA A 201 9.79 7.52 7.24
C ALA A 201 11.18 7.78 6.65
N ARG A 202 12.24 7.26 7.31
CA ARG A 202 13.61 7.35 6.78
C ARG A 202 13.77 6.54 5.49
N ALA A 203 13.23 5.31 5.46
CA ALA A 203 13.33 4.45 4.29
C ALA A 203 12.63 5.08 3.08
N VAL A 204 11.45 5.69 3.26
CA VAL A 204 10.73 6.42 2.21
C VAL A 204 11.53 7.62 1.72
N ARG A 205 12.10 8.43 2.63
CA ARG A 205 12.95 9.58 2.23
C ARG A 205 14.18 9.17 1.41
N ARG A 206 14.76 8.00 1.70
CA ARG A 206 15.95 7.48 1.01
C ARG A 206 15.62 6.67 -0.22
N PHE A 207 14.34 6.39 -0.45
CA PHE A 207 13.93 5.61 -1.60
C PHE A 207 14.15 6.40 -2.89
N ASP A 208 14.89 5.78 -3.80
CA ASP A 208 15.11 6.30 -5.14
C ASP A 208 15.04 5.14 -6.16
N ALA A 209 14.03 5.21 -6.99
CA ALA A 209 13.78 4.26 -8.07
C ALA A 209 14.08 4.87 -9.45
N THR A 210 14.55 6.11 -9.52
CA THR A 210 14.68 6.86 -10.78
C THR A 210 15.54 6.15 -11.81
N ALA A 211 16.57 5.41 -11.37
CA ALA A 211 17.47 4.69 -12.26
C ALA A 211 16.89 3.40 -12.85
N TRP A 212 15.78 2.88 -12.31
CA TRP A 212 15.29 1.55 -12.70
C TRP A 212 13.76 1.46 -12.87
N VAL A 213 13.02 2.48 -12.49
CA VAL A 213 11.55 2.39 -12.49
C VAL A 213 10.98 2.22 -13.90
N GLY A 214 11.67 2.74 -14.92
CA GLY A 214 11.31 2.54 -16.33
C GLY A 214 11.40 1.09 -16.82
N ASP A 215 12.18 0.25 -16.13
CA ASP A 215 12.41 -1.15 -16.51
C ASP A 215 11.41 -2.12 -15.86
N LEU A 216 10.38 -1.63 -15.18
CA LEU A 216 9.39 -2.49 -14.51
C LEU A 216 8.55 -3.34 -15.48
N ASN A 217 8.45 -2.93 -16.74
CA ASN A 217 7.89 -3.69 -17.87
C ASN A 217 6.60 -4.45 -17.52
N CYS A 218 5.60 -3.76 -17.01
CA CYS A 218 4.27 -4.32 -16.75
C CYS A 218 3.17 -3.27 -16.99
N PRO A 219 1.93 -3.69 -17.27
CA PRO A 219 0.81 -2.78 -17.32
C PRO A 219 0.73 -1.92 -16.06
N ALA A 220 0.61 -0.61 -16.23
CA ALA A 220 0.58 0.33 -15.11
C ALA A 220 -0.49 1.41 -15.29
N ALA A 221 -1.06 1.83 -14.16
CA ALA A 221 -1.91 3.01 -14.04
C ALA A 221 -1.46 3.86 -12.85
N SER A 222 -1.68 5.18 -12.94
CA SER A 222 -1.38 6.11 -11.86
C SER A 222 -2.59 6.97 -11.54
N ILE A 223 -2.94 7.05 -10.26
CA ILE A 223 -3.95 7.98 -9.74
C ILE A 223 -3.21 9.17 -9.14
N VAL A 224 -3.29 10.30 -9.82
CA VAL A 224 -2.60 11.54 -9.45
C VAL A 224 -3.54 12.46 -8.69
N THR A 225 -3.20 12.78 -7.45
CA THR A 225 -3.90 13.72 -6.58
C THR A 225 -3.43 15.14 -6.89
N MET A 226 -4.32 15.95 -7.49
CA MET A 226 -3.92 17.24 -8.08
C MET A 226 -3.60 18.34 -7.06
N ASN A 227 -4.11 18.23 -5.83
CA ASN A 227 -3.92 19.21 -4.75
C ASN A 227 -3.08 18.62 -3.60
N ASP A 228 -2.23 17.66 -3.89
CA ASP A 228 -1.42 16.95 -2.90
C ASP A 228 -0.22 17.81 -2.45
N GLY A 229 -0.20 18.17 -1.18
CA GLY A 229 0.88 18.95 -0.57
C GLY A 229 2.03 18.09 -0.01
N LEU A 230 1.86 16.76 0.12
CA LEU A 230 2.91 15.85 0.60
C LEU A 230 3.70 15.22 -0.56
N VAL A 231 3.00 14.83 -1.60
CA VAL A 231 3.59 14.29 -2.83
C VAL A 231 3.05 15.11 -4.00
N PRO A 232 3.69 16.22 -4.36
CA PRO A 232 3.18 17.14 -5.38
C PRO A 232 2.82 16.44 -6.69
N ALA A 233 1.73 16.87 -7.33
CA ALA A 233 1.22 16.25 -8.57
C ALA A 233 2.30 16.15 -9.67
N GLY A 234 3.21 17.11 -9.73
CA GLY A 234 4.31 17.09 -10.71
C GLY A 234 5.19 15.86 -10.62
N ILE A 235 5.62 15.47 -9.41
CA ILE A 235 6.46 14.27 -9.23
C ILE A 235 5.68 12.97 -9.39
N GLN A 236 4.37 12.96 -9.10
CA GLN A 236 3.50 11.83 -9.40
C GLN A 236 3.38 11.62 -10.93
N LEU A 237 3.22 12.71 -11.70
CA LEU A 237 3.17 12.68 -13.16
C LEU A 237 4.52 12.24 -13.77
N GLN A 238 5.65 12.66 -13.20
CA GLN A 238 6.98 12.20 -13.62
C GLN A 238 7.10 10.67 -13.48
N LEU A 239 6.70 10.11 -12.34
CA LEU A 239 6.66 8.66 -12.16
C LEU A 239 5.75 7.99 -13.18
N ALA A 240 4.52 8.50 -13.36
CA ALA A 240 3.56 7.93 -14.30
C ALA A 240 4.11 7.90 -15.74
N HIS A 241 4.80 8.97 -16.15
CA HIS A 241 5.47 9.04 -17.45
C HIS A 241 6.61 8.03 -17.56
N ALA A 242 7.47 7.93 -16.54
CA ALA A 242 8.63 7.03 -16.54
C ALA A 242 8.25 5.56 -16.70
N ILE A 243 7.09 5.14 -16.17
CA ILE A 243 6.60 3.75 -16.26
C ILE A 243 5.56 3.53 -17.37
N GLY A 244 5.28 4.52 -18.21
CA GLY A 244 4.24 4.44 -19.26
C GLY A 244 2.83 4.17 -18.72
N ALA A 245 2.49 4.70 -17.52
CA ALA A 245 1.21 4.46 -16.88
C ALA A 245 0.06 5.22 -17.54
N THR A 246 -1.14 4.62 -17.55
CA THR A 246 -2.37 5.36 -17.79
C THR A 246 -2.66 6.27 -16.61
N VAL A 247 -2.85 7.57 -16.85
CA VAL A 247 -2.99 8.58 -15.80
C VAL A 247 -4.46 8.92 -15.53
N TYR A 248 -4.88 8.80 -14.29
CA TYR A 248 -6.15 9.26 -13.74
C TYR A 248 -5.91 10.46 -12.82
N ARG A 249 -6.29 11.65 -13.26
CA ARG A 249 -6.17 12.85 -12.43
C ARG A 249 -7.44 13.03 -11.62
N ILE A 250 -7.30 13.16 -10.31
CA ILE A 250 -8.43 13.41 -9.42
C ILE A 250 -8.20 14.69 -8.61
N PRO A 251 -9.24 15.49 -8.36
CA PRO A 251 -9.18 16.54 -7.38
C PRO A 251 -8.99 15.91 -5.99
N GLY A 252 -8.20 16.53 -5.13
CA GLY A 252 -8.00 16.05 -3.76
C GLY A 252 -6.55 16.17 -3.31
N ASP A 253 -6.40 16.12 -2.00
CA ASP A 253 -5.10 16.11 -1.30
C ASP A 253 -4.64 14.67 -1.00
N HIS A 254 -3.55 14.56 -0.22
CA HIS A 254 -2.99 13.27 0.19
C HIS A 254 -3.92 12.40 1.05
N ALA A 255 -5.01 12.95 1.57
CA ALA A 255 -5.97 12.22 2.41
C ALA A 255 -7.27 11.87 1.65
N VAL A 256 -7.31 12.05 0.34
CA VAL A 256 -8.50 11.82 -0.50
C VAL A 256 -9.18 10.46 -0.31
N PRO A 257 -8.48 9.33 -0.06
CA PRO A 257 -9.18 8.06 0.15
C PRO A 257 -10.16 8.08 1.33
N GLY A 258 -9.80 8.79 2.39
CA GLY A 258 -10.66 8.92 3.57
C GLY A 258 -11.58 10.14 3.54
N ARG A 259 -11.17 11.23 2.88
CA ARG A 259 -11.95 12.49 2.83
C ARG A 259 -13.00 12.50 1.74
N ASP A 260 -12.69 11.94 0.58
CA ASP A 260 -13.60 11.89 -0.56
C ASP A 260 -13.52 10.53 -1.28
N PRO A 261 -13.99 9.46 -0.62
CA PRO A 261 -14.00 8.13 -1.23
C PRO A 261 -14.89 8.07 -2.49
N ARG A 262 -15.86 8.98 -2.63
CA ARG A 262 -16.73 9.02 -3.83
C ARG A 262 -15.96 9.40 -5.08
N THR A 263 -14.96 10.24 -4.98
CA THR A 263 -14.05 10.57 -6.08
C THR A 263 -12.96 9.52 -6.24
N PHE A 264 -12.42 8.99 -5.14
CA PHE A 264 -11.27 8.09 -5.18
C PHE A 264 -11.63 6.67 -5.65
N LEU A 265 -12.70 6.06 -5.12
CA LEU A 265 -13.02 4.66 -5.40
C LEU A 265 -13.33 4.35 -6.87
N PRO A 266 -14.11 5.18 -7.60
CA PRO A 266 -14.30 4.97 -9.04
C PRO A 266 -13.01 5.06 -9.84
N ALA A 267 -12.12 6.01 -9.51
CA ALA A 267 -10.82 6.14 -10.17
C ALA A 267 -9.94 4.90 -9.91
N LEU A 268 -9.98 4.37 -8.68
CA LEU A 268 -9.26 3.16 -8.30
C LEU A 268 -9.76 1.93 -9.08
N ASP A 269 -11.08 1.74 -9.18
CA ASP A 269 -11.67 0.64 -9.97
C ASP A 269 -11.27 0.75 -11.45
N HIS A 270 -11.40 1.93 -12.06
CA HIS A 270 -10.99 2.15 -13.43
C HIS A 270 -9.51 1.87 -13.67
N ALA A 271 -8.63 2.30 -12.75
CA ALA A 271 -7.20 2.04 -12.83
C ALA A 271 -6.91 0.53 -12.77
N CYS A 272 -7.53 -0.19 -11.83
CA CYS A 272 -7.39 -1.64 -11.71
C CYS A 272 -7.88 -2.37 -12.97
N ARG A 273 -9.04 -1.99 -13.51
CA ARG A 273 -9.57 -2.57 -14.76
C ARG A 273 -8.66 -2.30 -15.95
N THR A 274 -8.10 -1.10 -16.08
CA THR A 274 -7.17 -0.76 -17.15
C THR A 274 -5.93 -1.63 -17.12
N VAL A 275 -5.38 -1.86 -15.93
CA VAL A 275 -4.20 -2.71 -15.75
C VAL A 275 -4.53 -4.16 -16.09
N THR A 276 -5.64 -4.70 -15.60
CA THR A 276 -6.03 -6.11 -15.86
C THR A 276 -6.42 -6.37 -17.30
N ALA A 277 -7.10 -5.43 -17.98
CA ALA A 277 -7.42 -5.57 -19.39
C ALA A 277 -6.17 -5.63 -20.29
N ARG A 278 -5.15 -4.83 -20.00
CA ARG A 278 -3.88 -4.87 -20.75
C ARG A 278 -3.11 -6.17 -20.56
N GLN A 279 -3.25 -6.84 -19.40
CA GLN A 279 -2.67 -8.17 -19.19
C GLN A 279 -3.27 -9.21 -20.14
N ALA A 280 -4.58 -9.21 -20.32
CA ALA A 280 -5.27 -10.14 -21.22
C ALA A 280 -4.76 -10.04 -22.66
N ILE A 281 -4.49 -8.82 -23.14
CA ILE A 281 -4.00 -8.57 -24.51
C ILE A 281 -2.56 -9.10 -24.67
N THR A 282 -1.71 -8.93 -23.68
CA THR A 282 -0.29 -9.37 -23.72
C THR A 282 -0.17 -10.89 -23.74
N TYR A 283 -1.11 -11.63 -23.14
CA TYR A 283 -1.13 -13.10 -23.12
C TYR A 283 -1.74 -13.72 -24.38
N THR A 284 -2.58 -12.99 -25.11
CA THR A 284 -3.26 -13.50 -26.32
C THR A 284 -2.46 -13.29 -27.61
N SER A 285 -1.36 -12.53 -27.59
CA SER A 285 -0.48 -12.36 -28.75
C SER A 285 0.51 -13.53 -28.81
N PRO A 286 0.35 -14.51 -29.74
CA PRO A 286 1.35 -15.58 -29.90
C PRO A 286 2.66 -14.93 -30.38
N SER A 287 3.75 -15.30 -29.72
CA SER A 287 5.11 -15.03 -30.21
C SER A 287 5.17 -15.42 -31.69
N ARG A 288 5.28 -14.46 -32.59
CA ARG A 288 5.72 -14.77 -33.96
C ARG A 288 7.11 -15.35 -33.85
N GLN A 289 7.19 -16.68 -33.91
CA GLN A 289 8.45 -17.37 -34.21
C GLN A 289 8.82 -16.94 -35.64
N THR A 290 9.80 -16.06 -35.75
CA THR A 290 10.53 -15.84 -36.98
C THR A 290 11.43 -17.04 -37.16
N GLY A 291 11.06 -17.90 -38.13
CA GLY A 291 11.92 -18.93 -38.64
C GLY A 291 13.09 -18.33 -39.44
#